data_f29e81fa5d9084653126a2cd01ab891a
#
_entry.id   f29e81fa5d9084653126a2cd01ab891a
#
_cell.length_a   1.000
_cell.length_b   1.000
_cell.length_c   1.000
_cell.angle_alpha   90.00
_cell.angle_beta   90.00
_cell.angle_gamma   90.00
#
_symmetry.space_group_name_H-M   'P 1'
#
loop_
_entity.id
_entity.type
_entity.pdbx_description
1 polymer ?
#
loop_
_entity_poly.entity_id
_entity_poly.type
_entity_poly.pdbx_seq_one_letter_code
_entity_poly.pdbx_strand_id
1 'polypeptide(L)'
;IPNIEDLYQRERARDELPQSGSGKTIMTAEPKFVPEEAVEISPDGTATLSVRLIDSVGYMVDGAIGATENGVPRMVATPWADEELPMTEAAELGTRKVMEGHCTVGLVITTDGTVTDIPRSDYIDAEARAIEDMKATGKPFLVVVNSTAPQSAEAQTLADYISETYGVSAVAADCLGMQTPELQELLTKLLYAFPLRELRVFLPPWVQ
;
A
#
# COMPACT_ATOMS: atom_id res chain seq x y z
N ILE A 1 -0.57 -3.87 -15.43
CA ILE A 1 -0.77 -3.19 -16.74
C ILE A 1 -0.90 -4.21 -17.87
N PRO A 2 0.00 -5.23 -18.05
CA PRO A 2 -0.12 -6.18 -19.17
C PRO A 2 -1.47 -6.93 -19.23
N ASN A 3 -2.10 -7.16 -18.08
CA ASN A 3 -3.35 -7.90 -17.96
C ASN A 3 -4.61 -7.05 -18.19
N ILE A 4 -4.47 -5.76 -18.45
CA ILE A 4 -5.58 -4.89 -18.85
C ILE A 4 -5.84 -5.12 -20.34
N GLU A 5 -7.01 -5.65 -20.71
CA GLU A 5 -7.33 -5.99 -22.08
C GLU A 5 -7.60 -4.77 -22.95
N ASP A 6 -8.31 -3.79 -22.41
CA ASP A 6 -8.62 -2.55 -23.12
C ASP A 6 -7.38 -1.66 -23.27
N LEU A 7 -7.05 -1.32 -24.52
CA LEU A 7 -5.85 -0.55 -24.86
C LEU A 7 -5.89 0.88 -24.28
N TYR A 8 -7.06 1.51 -24.29
CA TYR A 8 -7.21 2.87 -23.78
C TYR A 8 -7.03 2.92 -22.25
N GLN A 9 -7.64 1.95 -21.56
CA GLN A 9 -7.44 1.81 -20.10
C GLN A 9 -6.00 1.45 -19.74
N ARG A 10 -5.33 0.65 -20.59
CA ARG A 10 -3.90 0.30 -20.41
C ARG A 10 -2.99 1.52 -20.53
N GLU A 11 -3.24 2.37 -21.53
CA GLU A 11 -2.50 3.62 -21.72
C GLU A 11 -2.78 4.60 -20.57
N ARG A 12 -4.05 4.81 -20.23
CA ARG A 12 -4.47 5.63 -19.11
C ARG A 12 -3.86 5.18 -17.78
N ALA A 13 -3.88 3.87 -17.48
CA ALA A 13 -3.24 3.30 -16.30
C ALA A 13 -1.72 3.53 -16.28
N ARG A 14 -1.07 3.58 -17.45
CA ARG A 14 0.36 3.90 -17.54
C ARG A 14 0.63 5.37 -17.27
N ASP A 15 -0.23 6.27 -17.77
CA ASP A 15 -0.08 7.71 -17.59
C ASP A 15 -0.45 8.16 -16.18
N GLU A 16 -1.39 7.47 -15.54
CA GLU A 16 -1.86 7.75 -14.17
C GLU A 16 -0.97 7.10 -13.08
N LEU A 17 -0.10 6.15 -13.44
CA LEU A 17 0.89 5.64 -12.48
C LEU A 17 1.77 6.79 -12.01
N PRO A 18 1.98 6.92 -10.69
CA PRO A 18 2.91 7.91 -10.17
C PRO A 18 4.25 7.72 -10.85
N GLN A 19 4.67 8.70 -11.62
CA GLN A 19 6.04 8.69 -12.12
C GLN A 19 6.93 8.88 -10.91
N SER A 20 7.81 7.92 -10.65
CA SER A 20 8.84 8.05 -9.62
C SER A 20 9.66 9.30 -9.91
N GLY A 21 9.23 10.41 -9.35
CA GLY A 21 9.98 11.64 -9.43
C GLY A 21 11.20 11.49 -8.54
N SER A 22 12.37 11.50 -9.12
CA SER A 22 13.70 11.84 -8.55
C SER A 22 13.70 12.25 -7.05
N GLY A 23 13.29 11.35 -6.13
CA GLY A 23 13.38 11.56 -4.68
C GLY A 23 12.47 12.61 -4.04
N LYS A 24 11.56 13.23 -4.81
CA LYS A 24 10.61 14.21 -4.26
C LYS A 24 9.26 13.55 -4.01
N THR A 25 8.87 13.47 -2.74
CA THR A 25 7.53 13.04 -2.34
C THR A 25 6.54 14.16 -2.62
N ILE A 26 5.69 13.99 -3.62
CA ILE A 26 4.62 14.92 -3.96
C ILE A 26 3.31 14.27 -3.53
N MET A 27 2.55 14.95 -2.68
CA MET A 27 1.22 14.49 -2.29
C MET A 27 0.20 14.77 -3.38
N THR A 28 -0.63 13.76 -3.71
CA THR A 28 -1.81 13.93 -4.54
C THR A 28 -3.03 14.19 -3.65
N ALA A 29 -3.98 14.98 -4.13
CA ALA A 29 -5.14 15.38 -3.32
C ALA A 29 -6.30 14.35 -3.35
N GLU A 30 -6.27 13.38 -4.27
CA GLU A 30 -7.38 12.45 -4.50
C GLU A 30 -6.90 11.00 -4.65
N PRO A 31 -7.65 10.01 -4.09
CA PRO A 31 -7.41 8.60 -4.34
C PRO A 31 -7.58 8.26 -5.82
N LYS A 32 -6.71 7.41 -6.36
CA LYS A 32 -6.80 6.95 -7.75
C LYS A 32 -7.12 5.46 -7.81
N PHE A 33 -8.10 5.12 -8.64
CA PHE A 33 -8.50 3.73 -8.91
C PHE A 33 -7.88 3.28 -10.24
N VAL A 34 -7.01 2.29 -10.21
CA VAL A 34 -6.30 1.81 -11.41
C VAL A 34 -6.29 0.27 -11.45
N PRO A 35 -6.80 -0.35 -12.52
CA PRO A 35 -7.65 0.20 -13.58
C PRO A 35 -9.07 0.53 -13.09
N GLU A 36 -9.89 1.12 -13.95
CA GLU A 36 -11.28 1.45 -13.63
C GLU A 36 -12.11 0.18 -13.33
N GLU A 37 -11.84 -0.90 -14.05
CA GLU A 37 -12.39 -2.24 -13.79
C GLU A 37 -11.33 -3.17 -13.20
N ALA A 38 -11.76 -4.15 -12.41
CA ALA A 38 -10.86 -5.14 -11.82
C ALA A 38 -10.25 -6.04 -12.92
N VAL A 39 -8.99 -6.39 -12.75
CA VAL A 39 -8.25 -7.29 -13.65
C VAL A 39 -8.08 -8.65 -12.98
N GLU A 40 -8.33 -9.70 -13.72
CA GLU A 40 -8.07 -11.06 -13.24
C GLU A 40 -6.57 -11.38 -13.26
N ILE A 41 -6.08 -11.88 -12.17
CA ILE A 41 -4.71 -12.35 -12.00
C ILE A 41 -4.70 -13.72 -11.32
N SER A 42 -3.69 -14.52 -11.59
CA SER A 42 -3.47 -15.80 -10.92
C SER A 42 -2.04 -15.83 -10.36
N PRO A 43 -1.85 -15.46 -9.09
CA PRO A 43 -0.51 -15.35 -8.51
C PRO A 43 0.25 -16.66 -8.42
N ASP A 44 -0.44 -17.75 -8.08
CA ASP A 44 0.13 -19.08 -7.86
C ASP A 44 -0.31 -20.12 -8.92
N GLY A 45 -1.10 -19.69 -9.91
CA GLY A 45 -1.66 -20.55 -10.95
C GLY A 45 -2.83 -21.44 -10.49
N THR A 46 -3.23 -21.40 -9.22
CA THR A 46 -4.32 -22.20 -8.65
C THR A 46 -5.53 -21.36 -8.26
N ALA A 47 -5.31 -20.14 -7.80
CA ALA A 47 -6.36 -19.20 -7.44
C ALA A 47 -6.44 -18.06 -8.45
N THR A 48 -7.64 -17.65 -8.82
CA THR A 48 -7.90 -16.45 -9.62
C THR A 48 -8.45 -15.34 -8.73
N LEU A 49 -7.88 -14.16 -8.86
CA LEU A 49 -8.25 -12.95 -8.12
C LEU A 49 -8.63 -11.84 -9.08
N SER A 50 -9.73 -11.14 -8.77
CA SER A 50 -10.06 -9.88 -9.42
C SER A 50 -9.47 -8.73 -8.61
N VAL A 51 -8.49 -8.04 -9.16
CA VAL A 51 -7.72 -7.00 -8.48
C VAL A 51 -7.92 -5.65 -9.13
N ARG A 52 -8.19 -4.64 -8.30
CA ARG A 52 -8.13 -3.23 -8.64
C ARG A 52 -7.30 -2.52 -7.57
N LEU A 53 -6.32 -1.75 -7.99
CA LEU A 53 -5.47 -0.99 -7.09
C LEU A 53 -6.13 0.36 -6.77
N ILE A 54 -6.02 0.78 -5.54
CA ILE A 54 -6.40 2.12 -5.10
C ILE A 54 -5.16 2.77 -4.53
N ASP A 55 -4.70 3.83 -5.17
CA ASP A 55 -3.62 4.65 -4.65
C ASP A 55 -4.23 5.74 -3.78
N SER A 56 -3.89 5.76 -2.49
CA SER A 56 -4.32 6.77 -1.54
C SER A 56 -3.21 7.79 -1.27
N VAL A 57 -3.59 8.95 -0.77
CA VAL A 57 -2.63 10.03 -0.51
C VAL A 57 -1.60 9.65 0.55
N GLY A 58 -2.00 8.82 1.51
CA GLY A 58 -1.12 8.35 2.58
C GLY A 58 -1.04 9.31 3.77
N TYR A 59 -0.04 9.07 4.61
CA TYR A 59 0.26 9.84 5.81
C TYR A 59 1.46 10.75 5.56
N MET A 60 1.41 11.96 6.10
CA MET A 60 2.50 12.90 5.95
C MET A 60 3.74 12.40 6.69
N VAL A 61 4.85 12.41 5.97
CA VAL A 61 6.19 12.13 6.48
C VAL A 61 6.91 13.45 6.70
N ASP A 62 7.67 13.57 7.77
CA ASP A 62 8.46 14.76 8.04
C ASP A 62 9.47 14.99 6.91
N GLY A 63 9.63 16.24 6.48
CA GLY A 63 10.46 16.58 5.34
C GLY A 63 9.81 16.39 3.96
N ALA A 64 8.59 15.82 3.86
CA ALA A 64 7.87 15.72 2.61
C ALA A 64 7.44 17.11 2.09
N ILE A 65 7.58 17.30 0.78
CA ILE A 65 7.25 18.57 0.11
C ILE A 65 5.76 18.62 -0.21
N GLY A 66 5.13 19.79 -0.02
CA GLY A 66 3.74 20.04 -0.45
C GLY A 66 2.74 20.25 0.71
N ALA A 67 3.17 20.03 1.95
CA ALA A 67 2.35 20.30 3.14
C ALA A 67 2.21 21.79 3.44
N THR A 68 3.19 22.59 3.04
CA THR A 68 3.26 24.03 3.31
C THR A 68 3.43 24.83 2.02
N GLU A 69 2.85 26.00 2.00
CA GLU A 69 3.05 27.00 0.96
C GLU A 69 3.45 28.33 1.62
N ASN A 70 4.57 28.90 1.21
CA ASN A 70 5.14 30.12 1.83
C ASN A 70 5.31 30.04 3.37
N GLY A 71 5.62 28.86 3.91
CA GLY A 71 5.82 28.65 5.35
C GLY A 71 4.53 28.53 6.19
N VAL A 72 3.37 28.51 5.57
CA VAL A 72 2.06 28.23 6.20
C VAL A 72 1.51 26.89 5.73
N PRO A 73 0.72 26.16 6.55
CA PRO A 73 0.05 24.95 6.13
C PRO A 73 -0.80 25.22 4.86
N ARG A 74 -0.62 24.39 3.84
CA ARG A 74 -1.45 24.45 2.64
C ARG A 74 -2.86 23.99 2.97
N MET A 75 -3.84 24.85 2.76
CA MET A 75 -5.26 24.53 2.96
C MET A 75 -5.84 23.93 1.68
N VAL A 76 -6.67 22.91 1.80
CA VAL A 76 -7.33 22.21 0.69
C VAL A 76 -8.78 21.90 1.03
N ALA A 77 -9.67 22.07 0.03
CA ALA A 77 -11.05 21.60 0.12
C ALA A 77 -11.10 20.09 -0.10
N THR A 78 -11.94 19.39 0.68
CA THR A 78 -12.18 17.95 0.53
C THR A 78 -13.67 17.67 0.49
N PRO A 79 -14.12 16.57 -0.17
CA PRO A 79 -15.53 16.18 -0.17
C PRO A 79 -16.06 15.75 1.21
N TRP A 80 -15.20 15.60 2.19
CA TRP A 80 -15.52 15.02 3.51
C TRP A 80 -15.52 16.05 4.64
N ALA A 81 -15.27 17.33 4.33
CA ALA A 81 -15.31 18.42 5.29
C ALA A 81 -15.98 19.66 4.66
N ASP A 82 -16.78 20.38 5.45
CA ASP A 82 -17.47 21.60 5.00
C ASP A 82 -16.50 22.80 4.88
N GLU A 83 -15.38 22.76 5.60
CA GLU A 83 -14.34 23.79 5.61
C GLU A 83 -13.03 23.25 5.02
N GLU A 84 -12.19 24.14 4.54
CA GLU A 84 -10.83 23.77 4.12
C GLU A 84 -10.02 23.23 5.30
N LEU A 85 -9.31 22.14 5.06
CA LEU A 85 -8.42 21.52 6.04
C LEU A 85 -6.96 21.71 5.63
N PRO A 86 -6.01 21.65 6.61
CA PRO A 86 -4.61 21.47 6.28
C PRO A 86 -4.40 20.26 5.39
N MET A 87 -3.55 20.36 4.38
CA MET A 87 -3.27 19.28 3.43
C MET A 87 -2.94 17.95 4.11
N THR A 88 -2.22 17.99 5.24
CA THR A 88 -1.87 16.81 6.04
C THR A 88 -3.10 16.11 6.62
N GLU A 89 -4.03 16.87 7.19
CA GLU A 89 -5.27 16.35 7.76
C GLU A 89 -6.20 15.82 6.67
N ALA A 90 -6.30 16.54 5.55
CA ALA A 90 -7.09 16.12 4.40
C ALA A 90 -6.58 14.80 3.79
N ALA A 91 -5.25 14.63 3.71
CA ALA A 91 -4.59 13.44 3.23
C ALA A 91 -4.91 12.21 4.11
N GLU A 92 -4.75 12.36 5.42
CA GLU A 92 -5.05 11.29 6.38
C GLU A 92 -6.54 10.95 6.40
N LEU A 93 -7.41 11.97 6.36
CA LEU A 93 -8.86 11.76 6.28
C LEU A 93 -9.23 10.98 5.02
N GLY A 94 -8.74 11.39 3.86
CA GLY A 94 -8.97 10.70 2.59
C GLY A 94 -8.46 9.27 2.60
N THR A 95 -7.27 9.03 3.16
CA THR A 95 -6.69 7.70 3.28
C THR A 95 -7.53 6.80 4.18
N ARG A 96 -7.99 7.29 5.34
CA ARG A 96 -8.92 6.54 6.21
C ARG A 96 -10.23 6.21 5.51
N LYS A 97 -10.81 7.14 4.75
CA LYS A 97 -12.04 6.89 3.96
C LYS A 97 -11.84 5.78 2.93
N VAL A 98 -10.67 5.73 2.28
CA VAL A 98 -10.33 4.62 1.36
C VAL A 98 -10.18 3.31 2.11
N MET A 99 -9.47 3.31 3.23
CA MET A 99 -9.27 2.11 4.05
C MET A 99 -10.60 1.55 4.56
N GLU A 100 -11.51 2.39 5.06
CA GLU A 100 -12.80 1.98 5.62
C GLU A 100 -13.80 1.52 4.54
N GLY A 101 -13.96 2.33 3.48
CA GLY A 101 -15.07 2.21 2.53
C GLY A 101 -14.75 1.50 1.23
N HIS A 102 -13.51 1.52 0.77
CA HIS A 102 -13.18 1.12 -0.61
C HIS A 102 -12.19 -0.03 -0.73
N CYS A 103 -11.32 -0.26 0.23
CA CYS A 103 -10.38 -1.38 0.15
C CYS A 103 -10.93 -2.67 0.77
N THR A 104 -10.53 -3.80 0.23
CA THR A 104 -10.79 -5.14 0.78
C THR A 104 -9.58 -5.65 1.54
N VAL A 105 -8.39 -5.26 1.10
CA VAL A 105 -7.10 -5.63 1.67
C VAL A 105 -6.14 -4.45 1.49
N GLY A 106 -5.22 -4.26 2.44
CA GLY A 106 -4.27 -3.15 2.42
C GLY A 106 -2.84 -3.57 2.11
N LEU A 107 -2.12 -2.66 1.47
CA LEU A 107 -0.65 -2.65 1.44
C LEU A 107 -0.19 -1.36 2.09
N VAL A 108 0.44 -1.45 3.25
CA VAL A 108 1.08 -0.31 3.91
C VAL A 108 2.53 -0.27 3.43
N ILE A 109 2.89 0.76 2.68
CA ILE A 109 4.25 0.90 2.14
C ILE A 109 5.03 1.89 3.01
N THR A 110 6.13 1.41 3.57
CA THR A 110 7.13 2.21 4.27
C THR A 110 8.49 2.04 3.59
N THR A 111 9.57 2.56 4.15
CA THR A 111 10.92 2.44 3.58
C THR A 111 11.98 2.31 4.67
N ASP A 112 13.11 1.75 4.30
CA ASP A 112 14.33 1.75 5.10
C ASP A 112 15.15 3.07 4.96
N GLY A 113 14.66 4.04 4.16
CA GLY A 113 15.33 5.31 3.89
C GLY A 113 16.26 5.28 2.67
N THR A 114 16.38 4.17 1.95
CA THR A 114 17.27 4.05 0.79
C THR A 114 16.66 4.52 -0.53
N VAL A 115 15.33 4.71 -0.57
CA VAL A 115 14.60 5.00 -1.82
C VAL A 115 14.27 6.47 -2.03
N THR A 116 14.46 7.31 -1.00
CA THR A 116 14.22 8.76 -1.05
C THR A 116 15.33 9.51 -0.34
N ASP A 117 15.34 10.85 -0.45
CA ASP A 117 16.26 11.71 0.29
C ASP A 117 15.81 11.95 1.75
N ILE A 118 14.66 11.39 2.16
CA ILE A 118 14.12 11.49 3.51
C ILE A 118 14.67 10.34 4.36
N PRO A 119 15.29 10.61 5.52
CA PRO A 119 15.86 9.56 6.36
C PRO A 119 14.78 8.66 6.98
N ARG A 120 15.13 7.41 7.26
CA ARG A 120 14.21 6.43 7.88
C ARG A 120 13.51 6.95 9.14
N SER A 121 14.20 7.74 9.96
CA SER A 121 13.65 8.30 11.21
C SER A 121 12.35 9.07 11.00
N ASP A 122 12.24 9.76 9.89
CA ASP A 122 11.13 10.68 9.60
C ASP A 122 9.86 9.94 9.12
N TYR A 123 10.00 8.65 8.76
CA TYR A 123 8.87 7.78 8.41
C TYR A 123 8.19 7.11 9.60
N ILE A 124 8.87 6.99 10.75
CA ILE A 124 8.42 6.14 11.87
C ILE A 124 7.03 6.51 12.36
N ASP A 125 6.76 7.80 12.59
CA ASP A 125 5.47 8.25 13.11
C ASP A 125 4.34 8.08 12.10
N ALA A 126 4.60 8.36 10.82
CA ALA A 126 3.64 8.16 9.74
C ALA A 126 3.34 6.65 9.53
N GLU A 127 4.37 5.81 9.58
CA GLU A 127 4.26 4.35 9.53
C GLU A 127 3.41 3.80 10.66
N ALA A 128 3.68 4.22 11.90
CA ALA A 128 2.93 3.78 13.06
C ALA A 128 1.44 4.12 12.93
N ARG A 129 1.11 5.35 12.54
CA ARG A 129 -0.27 5.80 12.32
C ARG A 129 -0.95 5.00 11.20
N ALA A 130 -0.27 4.80 10.08
CA ALA A 130 -0.80 4.02 8.95
C ALA A 130 -1.11 2.56 9.35
N ILE A 131 -0.22 1.93 10.10
CA ILE A 131 -0.40 0.55 10.58
C ILE A 131 -1.55 0.49 11.58
N GLU A 132 -1.62 1.38 12.55
CA GLU A 132 -2.69 1.38 13.56
C GLU A 132 -4.07 1.68 12.95
N ASP A 133 -4.17 2.65 12.04
CA ASP A 133 -5.42 2.94 11.34
C ASP A 133 -5.85 1.74 10.46
N MET A 134 -4.90 1.06 9.81
CA MET A 134 -5.21 -0.14 9.03
C MET A 134 -5.67 -1.29 9.94
N LYS A 135 -5.04 -1.52 11.09
CA LYS A 135 -5.47 -2.50 12.11
C LYS A 135 -6.87 -2.20 12.62
N ALA A 136 -7.19 -0.94 12.85
CA ALA A 136 -8.50 -0.51 13.33
C ALA A 136 -9.64 -0.87 12.35
N THR A 137 -9.36 -0.99 11.05
CA THR A 137 -10.36 -1.44 10.07
C THR A 137 -10.73 -2.93 10.22
N GLY A 138 -9.91 -3.74 10.87
CA GLY A 138 -10.05 -5.19 10.94
C GLY A 138 -9.85 -5.92 9.61
N LYS A 139 -9.41 -5.23 8.57
CA LYS A 139 -9.14 -5.82 7.25
C LYS A 139 -7.74 -6.42 7.19
N PRO A 140 -7.54 -7.49 6.40
CA PRO A 140 -6.21 -8.05 6.20
C PRO A 140 -5.30 -7.04 5.49
N PHE A 141 -4.02 -7.02 5.85
CA PHE A 141 -3.02 -6.18 5.20
C PHE A 141 -1.61 -6.72 5.36
N LEU A 142 -0.71 -6.22 4.56
CA LEU A 142 0.71 -6.52 4.57
C LEU A 142 1.50 -5.20 4.62
N VAL A 143 2.55 -5.15 5.42
CA VAL A 143 3.49 -4.02 5.40
C VAL A 143 4.64 -4.35 4.46
N VAL A 144 4.99 -3.40 3.60
CA VAL A 144 6.10 -3.52 2.65
C VAL A 144 7.14 -2.46 2.99
N VAL A 145 8.33 -2.92 3.36
CA VAL A 145 9.50 -2.06 3.52
C VAL A 145 10.15 -1.90 2.15
N ASN A 146 9.92 -0.76 1.51
CA ASN A 146 10.52 -0.44 0.22
C ASN A 146 12.00 -0.11 0.40
N SER A 147 12.87 -0.87 -0.25
CA SER A 147 14.32 -0.81 -0.14
C SER A 147 14.97 -1.00 -1.51
N THR A 148 16.05 -0.28 -1.78
CA THR A 148 16.89 -0.52 -2.96
C THR A 148 17.71 -1.83 -2.86
N ALA A 149 17.80 -2.40 -1.66
CA ALA A 149 18.50 -3.65 -1.38
C ALA A 149 17.66 -4.55 -0.44
N PRO A 150 16.49 -5.07 -0.87
CA PRO A 150 15.54 -5.76 -0.01
C PRO A 150 16.10 -7.06 0.60
N GLN A 151 17.17 -7.63 0.04
CA GLN A 151 17.83 -8.82 0.55
C GLN A 151 18.95 -8.50 1.57
N SER A 152 19.21 -7.23 1.85
CA SER A 152 20.19 -6.82 2.86
C SER A 152 19.74 -7.24 4.27
N ALA A 153 20.71 -7.47 5.15
CA ALA A 153 20.41 -7.80 6.54
C ALA A 153 19.63 -6.68 7.25
N GLU A 154 19.93 -5.43 6.90
CA GLU A 154 19.29 -4.23 7.46
C GLU A 154 17.81 -4.16 7.07
N ALA A 155 17.48 -4.35 5.78
CA ALA A 155 16.10 -4.33 5.30
C ALA A 155 15.27 -5.48 5.87
N GLN A 156 15.84 -6.68 5.96
CA GLN A 156 15.19 -7.84 6.56
C GLN A 156 14.97 -7.65 8.08
N THR A 157 15.99 -7.16 8.80
CA THR A 157 15.87 -6.86 10.23
C THR A 157 14.79 -5.82 10.50
N LEU A 158 14.66 -4.80 9.64
CA LEU A 158 13.62 -3.78 9.77
C LEU A 158 12.22 -4.39 9.54
N ALA A 159 12.06 -5.26 8.54
CA ALA A 159 10.79 -5.94 8.29
C ALA A 159 10.40 -6.86 9.47
N ASP A 160 11.34 -7.60 10.03
CA ASP A 160 11.14 -8.44 11.21
C ASP A 160 10.76 -7.57 12.43
N TYR A 161 11.47 -6.46 12.66
CA TYR A 161 11.17 -5.52 13.74
C TYR A 161 9.74 -4.96 13.63
N ILE A 162 9.31 -4.56 12.44
CA ILE A 162 7.93 -4.08 12.21
C ILE A 162 6.93 -5.20 12.49
N SER A 163 7.22 -6.42 12.01
CA SER A 163 6.36 -7.58 12.24
C SER A 163 6.17 -7.87 13.72
N GLU A 164 7.24 -7.86 14.49
CA GLU A 164 7.22 -8.13 15.93
C GLU A 164 6.58 -6.99 16.72
N THR A 165 6.93 -5.73 16.37
CA THR A 165 6.45 -4.54 17.11
C THR A 165 4.95 -4.35 16.98
N TYR A 166 4.42 -4.52 15.77
CA TYR A 166 3.00 -4.27 15.49
C TYR A 166 2.15 -5.55 15.44
N GLY A 167 2.75 -6.73 15.48
CA GLY A 167 2.04 -8.00 15.36
C GLY A 167 1.38 -8.20 13.98
N VAL A 168 2.06 -7.79 12.91
CA VAL A 168 1.57 -7.82 11.52
C VAL A 168 2.59 -8.49 10.62
N SER A 169 2.19 -8.92 9.42
CA SER A 169 3.16 -9.39 8.44
C SER A 169 3.86 -8.22 7.76
N ALA A 170 5.19 -8.24 7.73
CA ALA A 170 5.98 -7.28 6.98
C ALA A 170 7.02 -7.99 6.10
N VAL A 171 7.35 -7.39 4.96
CA VAL A 171 8.34 -7.90 4.01
C VAL A 171 9.15 -6.76 3.41
N ALA A 172 10.43 -7.01 3.13
CA ALA A 172 11.22 -6.06 2.35
C ALA A 172 11.09 -6.37 0.85
N ALA A 173 10.97 -5.31 0.04
CA ALA A 173 10.85 -5.42 -1.41
C ALA A 173 11.42 -4.18 -2.11
N ASP A 174 11.92 -4.32 -3.33
CA ASP A 174 12.22 -3.19 -4.23
C ASP A 174 10.98 -2.91 -5.08
N CYS A 175 10.17 -1.95 -4.63
CA CYS A 175 8.91 -1.63 -5.32
C CYS A 175 9.12 -1.06 -6.73
N LEU A 176 10.28 -0.47 -7.02
CA LEU A 176 10.61 0.08 -8.33
C LEU A 176 11.15 -1.00 -9.28
N GLY A 177 12.05 -1.84 -8.78
CA GLY A 177 12.75 -2.88 -9.57
C GLY A 177 12.00 -4.22 -9.64
N MET A 178 10.91 -4.37 -8.88
CA MET A 178 10.14 -5.62 -8.74
C MET A 178 9.69 -6.17 -10.10
N GLN A 179 10.02 -7.43 -10.35
CA GLN A 179 9.59 -8.16 -11.53
C GLN A 179 8.35 -9.02 -11.24
N THR A 180 7.78 -9.61 -12.30
CA THR A 180 6.55 -10.41 -12.18
C THR A 180 6.62 -11.52 -11.12
N PRO A 181 7.70 -12.31 -10.98
CA PRO A 181 7.77 -13.35 -9.95
C PRO A 181 7.71 -12.79 -8.52
N GLU A 182 8.40 -11.68 -8.27
CA GLU A 182 8.43 -11.02 -6.96
C GLU A 182 7.07 -10.41 -6.62
N LEU A 183 6.40 -9.81 -7.62
CA LEU A 183 5.04 -9.32 -7.45
C LEU A 183 4.05 -10.47 -7.15
N GLN A 184 4.19 -11.61 -7.82
CA GLN A 184 3.38 -12.80 -7.55
C GLN A 184 3.60 -13.31 -6.12
N GLU A 185 4.85 -13.34 -5.65
CA GLU A 185 5.17 -13.72 -4.27
C GLU A 185 4.53 -12.75 -3.26
N LEU A 186 4.63 -11.44 -3.50
CA LEU A 186 4.02 -10.41 -2.66
C LEU A 186 2.50 -10.59 -2.59
N LEU A 187 1.84 -10.79 -3.72
CA LEU A 187 0.40 -11.01 -3.77
C LEU A 187 -0.01 -12.33 -3.11
N THR A 188 0.82 -13.36 -3.22
CA THR A 188 0.61 -14.63 -2.52
C THR A 188 0.70 -14.44 -1.01
N LYS A 189 1.70 -13.72 -0.51
CA LYS A 189 1.81 -13.37 0.92
C LYS A 189 0.59 -12.56 1.39
N LEU A 190 0.12 -11.64 0.57
CA LEU A 190 -1.08 -10.86 0.87
C LEU A 190 -2.32 -11.74 1.00
N LEU A 191 -2.46 -12.81 0.20
CA LEU A 191 -3.54 -13.77 0.33
C LEU A 191 -3.52 -14.51 1.67
N TYR A 192 -2.35 -14.82 2.19
CA TYR A 192 -2.21 -15.47 3.50
C TYR A 192 -2.54 -14.54 4.67
N ALA A 193 -2.66 -13.23 4.46
CA ALA A 193 -3.16 -12.30 5.47
C ALA A 193 -4.68 -12.41 5.68
N PHE A 194 -5.41 -13.06 4.75
CA PHE A 194 -6.83 -13.32 4.94
C PHE A 194 -7.06 -14.41 5.98
N PRO A 195 -8.02 -14.23 6.91
CA PRO A 195 -8.35 -15.27 7.88
C PRO A 195 -8.95 -16.49 7.18
N LEU A 196 -8.55 -17.68 7.59
CA LEU A 196 -9.17 -18.92 7.15
C LEU A 196 -10.61 -18.99 7.67
N ARG A 197 -11.59 -19.00 6.77
CA ARG A 197 -13.02 -19.03 7.14
C ARG A 197 -13.61 -20.42 7.25
N GLU A 198 -13.12 -21.37 6.44
CA GLU A 198 -13.67 -22.72 6.38
C GLU A 198 -12.56 -23.72 6.07
N LEU A 199 -12.53 -24.82 6.81
CA LEU A 199 -11.72 -25.98 6.54
C LEU A 199 -12.62 -27.20 6.34
N ARG A 200 -12.64 -27.77 5.13
CA ARG A 200 -13.38 -29.00 4.83
C ARG A 200 -12.40 -30.18 4.82
N VAL A 201 -12.62 -31.12 5.73
CA VAL A 201 -11.84 -32.35 5.78
C VAL A 201 -12.69 -33.49 5.23
N PHE A 202 -12.20 -34.10 4.13
CA PHE A 202 -12.83 -35.28 3.54
C PHE A 202 -12.09 -36.51 4.05
N LEU A 203 -12.78 -37.30 4.89
CA LEU A 203 -12.24 -38.58 5.36
C LEU A 203 -12.68 -39.70 4.43
N PRO A 204 -11.79 -40.66 4.10
CA PRO A 204 -12.16 -41.86 3.35
C PRO A 204 -13.20 -42.67 4.13
N PRO A 205 -14.10 -43.44 3.46
CA PRO A 205 -15.16 -44.21 4.12
C PRO A 205 -14.70 -45.18 5.21
N TRP A 206 -13.44 -45.62 5.13
CA TRP A 206 -12.85 -46.55 6.12
C TRP A 206 -12.40 -45.89 7.43
N VAL A 207 -12.47 -44.57 7.52
CA VAL A 207 -12.12 -43.78 8.73
C VAL A 207 -13.38 -43.37 9.53
N GLN A 208 -14.56 -43.64 9.00
CA GLN A 208 -15.86 -43.36 9.67
C GLN A 208 -16.22 -44.41 10.67
#